data_cceea32b85262e51fe5fed000b649340
#
_entry.id   cceea32b85262e51fe5fed000b649340
#
_cell.length_a   1.000
_cell.length_b   1.000
_cell.length_c   1.000
_cell.angle_alpha   90.00
_cell.angle_beta   90.00
_cell.angle_gamma   90.00
#
_symmetry.space_group_name_H-M   'P 1'
#
loop_
_entity.id
_entity.type
_entity.pdbx_description
1 polymer ?
#
loop_
_entity_poly.entity_id
_entity_poly.type
_entity_poly.pdbx_seq_one_letter_code
_entity_poly.pdbx_strand_id
1 'polypeptide(L)'
;SLLYKFIRDINKSLLLVFAIFSPLFVIYPIAEVEVLARKEVYVFISFLTVANIFAQKTIKNKHFLYFSLILVTTILIWEGVIFYLPFFIIIPIIKNNFVLDKIFLIRIILSVLPTLIVFYFIVFFKLTANEIKIMCDSVNECYVVMCYMNNSLDSNIAEVTSKFKLIYLIRYILIFLICFFPFLIIIKNSKLKVNLFIIGKNCLPIFFILFLPNILFFYVAQDWGRWINISYTLSLLTYIYSFKNNFIITNYKSINFSFLKNKFILILSFIIFSFGWSPKTLMNEEVGYITIYRKSLILNNYFF
;
A
#
# COMPACT_ATOMS: atom_id res chain seq x y z
N SER A 1 8.63 6.17 -16.37
CA SER A 1 8.64 5.55 -15.05
C SER A 1 7.96 4.18 -15.06
N LEU A 2 8.27 3.32 -14.06
CA LEU A 2 7.67 1.98 -13.91
C LEU A 2 6.14 2.07 -13.82
N LEU A 3 5.62 3.02 -13.04
CA LEU A 3 4.18 3.24 -12.89
C LEU A 3 3.50 3.64 -14.21
N TYR A 4 4.12 4.55 -14.97
CA TYR A 4 3.60 4.93 -16.29
C TYR A 4 3.51 3.75 -17.26
N LYS A 5 4.57 2.93 -17.33
CA LYS A 5 4.60 1.71 -18.14
C LYS A 5 3.51 0.71 -17.70
N PHE A 6 3.18 0.69 -16.40
CA PHE A 6 2.16 -0.16 -15.82
C PHE A 6 0.73 0.29 -16.15
N ILE A 7 0.49 1.62 -16.21
CA ILE A 7 -0.86 2.20 -16.38
C ILE A 7 -1.20 2.48 -17.86
N ARG A 8 -0.19 2.72 -18.71
CA ARG A 8 -0.36 3.20 -20.09
C ARG A 8 -1.38 2.41 -20.94
N ASP A 9 -1.42 1.09 -20.78
CA ASP A 9 -2.17 0.20 -21.66
C ASP A 9 -3.53 -0.23 -21.07
N ILE A 10 -4.00 0.47 -20.02
CA ILE A 10 -5.28 0.15 -19.38
C ILE A 10 -6.43 0.83 -20.11
N ASN A 11 -7.44 0.05 -20.51
CA ASN A 11 -8.66 0.58 -21.07
C ASN A 11 -9.30 1.62 -20.13
N LYS A 12 -9.72 2.75 -20.71
CA LYS A 12 -10.23 3.93 -20.00
C LYS A 12 -11.58 3.64 -19.32
N SER A 13 -11.54 2.93 -18.20
CA SER A 13 -12.71 2.83 -17.32
C SER A 13 -12.75 4.03 -16.40
N LEU A 14 -13.87 4.72 -16.35
CA LEU A 14 -14.10 5.84 -15.47
C LEU A 14 -13.81 5.50 -14.01
N LEU A 15 -14.28 4.35 -13.53
CA LEU A 15 -14.01 3.91 -12.16
C LEU A 15 -12.54 3.69 -11.88
N LEU A 16 -11.76 3.24 -12.87
CA LEU A 16 -10.33 3.09 -12.71
C LEU A 16 -9.65 4.45 -12.60
N VAL A 17 -10.14 5.46 -13.30
CA VAL A 17 -9.68 6.85 -13.12
C VAL A 17 -9.94 7.32 -11.69
N PHE A 18 -11.14 7.13 -11.15
CA PHE A 18 -11.45 7.43 -9.75
C PHE A 18 -10.54 6.65 -8.78
N ALA A 19 -10.28 5.37 -9.04
CA ALA A 19 -9.39 4.57 -8.19
C ALA A 19 -7.94 5.07 -8.23
N ILE A 20 -7.43 5.47 -9.41
CA ILE A 20 -6.07 6.01 -9.55
C ILE A 20 -5.95 7.41 -8.91
N PHE A 21 -6.96 8.24 -9.02
CA PHE A 21 -7.00 9.56 -8.40
C PHE A 21 -7.67 9.55 -7.02
N SER A 22 -7.80 8.39 -6.40
CA SER A 22 -8.23 8.30 -5.01
C SER A 22 -7.30 9.12 -4.11
N PRO A 23 -7.84 9.81 -3.08
CA PRO A 23 -7.04 10.48 -2.07
C PRO A 23 -5.98 9.61 -1.39
N LEU A 24 -6.12 8.28 -1.49
CA LEU A 24 -5.17 7.30 -0.96
C LEU A 24 -4.12 6.80 -1.97
N PHE A 25 -4.05 7.29 -3.19
CA PHE A 25 -3.05 6.83 -4.16
C PHE A 25 -2.16 7.97 -4.65
N VAL A 26 -2.36 8.45 -5.87
CA VAL A 26 -1.49 9.49 -6.47
C VAL A 26 -1.58 10.81 -5.70
N ILE A 27 -2.75 11.11 -5.16
CA ILE A 27 -3.00 12.37 -4.45
C ILE A 27 -2.41 12.36 -3.04
N TYR A 28 -2.34 11.22 -2.36
CA TYR A 28 -1.88 11.15 -0.97
C TYR A 28 -0.46 11.71 -0.75
N PRO A 29 0.57 11.32 -1.54
CA PRO A 29 1.90 11.90 -1.39
C PRO A 29 1.95 13.41 -1.69
N ILE A 30 1.04 13.90 -2.54
CA ILE A 30 0.95 15.34 -2.85
C ILE A 30 0.29 16.09 -1.68
N ALA A 31 -0.69 15.47 -1.05
CA ALA A 31 -1.41 16.02 0.08
C ALA A 31 -0.59 16.01 1.37
N GLU A 32 0.14 14.95 1.61
CA GLU A 32 1.01 14.74 2.76
C GLU A 32 2.48 14.72 2.28
N VAL A 33 3.08 15.92 2.16
CA VAL A 33 4.45 16.09 1.60
C VAL A 33 5.48 15.29 2.37
N GLU A 34 5.29 15.12 3.66
CA GLU A 34 6.16 14.30 4.49
C GLU A 34 6.26 12.85 4.02
N VAL A 35 5.23 12.34 3.32
CA VAL A 35 5.20 10.98 2.79
C VAL A 35 6.03 10.83 1.51
N LEU A 36 6.29 11.91 0.77
CA LEU A 36 7.05 11.87 -0.49
C LEU A 36 8.49 11.37 -0.33
N ALA A 37 9.13 11.69 0.80
CA ALA A 37 10.52 11.33 1.09
C ALA A 37 10.65 10.13 2.03
N ARG A 38 9.57 9.43 2.32
CA ARG A 38 9.56 8.32 3.29
C ARG A 38 9.89 6.96 2.66
N LYS A 39 10.15 6.01 3.54
CA LYS A 39 10.53 4.61 3.25
C LYS A 39 9.50 3.87 2.37
N GLU A 40 8.23 4.26 2.40
CA GLU A 40 7.14 3.63 1.64
C GLU A 40 7.34 3.69 0.13
N VAL A 41 8.01 4.71 -0.37
CA VAL A 41 8.35 4.83 -1.79
C VAL A 41 9.20 3.63 -2.24
N TYR A 42 10.12 3.17 -1.38
CA TYR A 42 10.92 1.97 -1.66
C TYR A 42 10.06 0.70 -1.69
N VAL A 43 9.03 0.60 -0.84
CA VAL A 43 8.08 -0.53 -0.86
C VAL A 43 7.37 -0.59 -2.20
N PHE A 44 6.89 0.56 -2.71
CA PHE A 44 6.22 0.62 -4.00
C PHE A 44 7.16 0.32 -5.18
N ILE A 45 8.39 0.85 -5.14
CA ILE A 45 9.41 0.54 -6.16
C ILE A 45 9.74 -0.95 -6.13
N SER A 46 9.97 -1.52 -4.97
CA SER A 46 10.26 -2.95 -4.77
C SER A 46 9.12 -3.82 -5.29
N PHE A 47 7.87 -3.47 -4.96
CA PHE A 47 6.69 -4.17 -5.46
C PHE A 47 6.59 -4.13 -6.99
N LEU A 48 6.74 -2.94 -7.59
CA LEU A 48 6.70 -2.78 -9.05
C LEU A 48 7.85 -3.54 -9.74
N THR A 49 9.01 -3.62 -9.10
CA THR A 49 10.16 -4.38 -9.60
C THR A 49 9.85 -5.88 -9.58
N VAL A 50 9.32 -6.41 -8.48
CA VAL A 50 8.86 -7.80 -8.39
C VAL A 50 7.79 -8.08 -9.43
N ALA A 51 6.78 -7.23 -9.55
CA ALA A 51 5.72 -7.39 -10.55
C ALA A 51 6.29 -7.40 -11.99
N ASN A 52 7.29 -6.57 -12.28
CA ASN A 52 7.92 -6.53 -13.59
C ASN A 52 8.78 -7.78 -13.87
N ILE A 53 9.49 -8.32 -12.87
CA ILE A 53 10.26 -9.56 -12.97
C ILE A 53 9.32 -10.73 -13.32
N PHE A 54 8.20 -10.85 -12.61
CA PHE A 54 7.22 -11.92 -12.85
C PHE A 54 6.27 -11.64 -14.02
N ALA A 55 6.28 -10.45 -14.64
CA ALA A 55 5.56 -10.19 -15.89
C ALA A 55 6.19 -10.87 -17.10
N GLN A 56 7.40 -11.40 -17.01
CA GLN A 56 8.08 -12.14 -18.09
C GLN A 56 7.32 -13.42 -18.48
N LYS A 57 7.47 -13.86 -19.73
CA LYS A 57 6.71 -15.00 -20.27
C LYS A 57 6.91 -16.28 -19.44
N THR A 58 8.14 -16.61 -19.08
CA THR A 58 8.49 -17.85 -18.34
C THR A 58 9.08 -17.53 -16.97
N ILE A 59 8.68 -18.28 -15.94
CA ILE A 59 9.27 -18.20 -14.60
C ILE A 59 10.55 -19.04 -14.59
N LYS A 60 11.66 -18.43 -14.18
CA LYS A 60 12.98 -19.08 -14.03
C LYS A 60 13.44 -19.00 -12.58
N ASN A 61 14.36 -19.87 -12.15
CA ASN A 61 14.90 -19.86 -10.79
C ASN A 61 15.53 -18.52 -10.40
N LYS A 62 16.19 -17.84 -11.34
CA LYS A 62 16.75 -16.50 -11.10
C LYS A 62 15.72 -15.46 -10.70
N HIS A 63 14.45 -15.59 -11.09
CA HIS A 63 13.39 -14.66 -10.68
C HIS A 63 13.10 -14.79 -9.18
N PHE A 64 13.15 -16.00 -8.62
CA PHE A 64 13.02 -16.25 -7.19
C PHE A 64 14.21 -15.72 -6.40
N LEU A 65 15.43 -15.81 -6.97
CA LEU A 65 16.62 -15.20 -6.37
C LEU A 65 16.49 -13.67 -6.30
N TYR A 66 16.13 -13.02 -7.41
CA TYR A 66 15.90 -11.57 -7.42
C TYR A 66 14.75 -11.16 -6.49
N PHE A 67 13.69 -11.96 -6.44
CA PHE A 67 12.60 -11.76 -5.51
C PHE A 67 13.07 -11.76 -4.06
N SER A 68 13.86 -12.76 -3.67
CA SER A 68 14.47 -12.84 -2.33
C SER A 68 15.36 -11.62 -2.03
N LEU A 69 16.25 -11.23 -2.94
CA LEU A 69 17.13 -10.06 -2.75
C LEU A 69 16.33 -8.76 -2.59
N ILE A 70 15.29 -8.56 -3.39
CA ILE A 70 14.43 -7.38 -3.27
C ILE A 70 13.69 -7.35 -1.93
N LEU A 71 13.17 -8.48 -1.48
CA LEU A 71 12.49 -8.55 -0.18
C LEU A 71 13.45 -8.25 0.98
N VAL A 72 14.66 -8.85 0.96
CA VAL A 72 15.68 -8.61 1.98
C VAL A 72 16.09 -7.14 2.00
N THR A 73 16.37 -6.52 0.85
CA THR A 73 16.72 -5.09 0.79
C THR A 73 15.57 -4.20 1.27
N THR A 74 14.33 -4.56 0.94
CA THR A 74 13.16 -3.77 1.33
C THR A 74 12.93 -3.81 2.85
N ILE A 75 13.11 -4.98 3.50
CA ILE A 75 12.93 -5.11 4.94
C ILE A 75 14.07 -4.45 5.73
N LEU A 76 15.29 -4.41 5.19
CA LEU A 76 16.39 -3.65 5.77
C LEU A 76 16.14 -2.14 5.75
N ILE A 77 15.40 -1.63 4.75
CA ILE A 77 15.02 -0.22 4.68
C ILE A 77 13.85 0.08 5.64
N TRP A 78 12.90 -0.87 5.74
CA TRP A 78 11.73 -0.71 6.58
C TRP A 78 11.14 -2.06 7.01
N GLU A 79 11.24 -2.34 8.31
CA GLU A 79 10.77 -3.57 8.95
C GLU A 79 9.26 -3.80 8.81
N GLY A 80 8.48 -2.74 8.70
CA GLY A 80 7.03 -2.80 8.52
C GLY A 80 6.57 -3.53 7.25
N VAL A 81 7.46 -3.74 6.29
CA VAL A 81 7.17 -4.51 5.05
C VAL A 81 6.70 -5.93 5.34
N ILE A 82 7.06 -6.51 6.51
CA ILE A 82 6.65 -7.86 6.89
C ILE A 82 5.11 -8.03 6.82
N PHE A 83 4.36 -7.01 7.20
CA PHE A 83 2.90 -7.05 7.19
C PHE A 83 2.32 -6.92 5.76
N TYR A 84 3.10 -6.39 4.82
CA TYR A 84 2.74 -6.28 3.40
C TYR A 84 3.30 -7.43 2.56
N LEU A 85 4.03 -8.37 3.16
CA LEU A 85 4.62 -9.51 2.48
C LEU A 85 3.61 -10.33 1.64
N PRO A 86 2.34 -10.52 2.08
CA PRO A 86 1.34 -11.20 1.25
C PRO A 86 1.13 -10.56 -0.12
N PHE A 87 1.24 -9.23 -0.24
CA PHE A 87 1.15 -8.55 -1.54
C PHE A 87 2.30 -8.91 -2.48
N PHE A 88 3.48 -9.14 -1.96
CA PHE A 88 4.63 -9.57 -2.75
C PHE A 88 4.51 -11.04 -3.15
N ILE A 89 4.08 -11.90 -2.23
CA ILE A 89 3.93 -13.34 -2.43
C ILE A 89 2.84 -13.66 -3.45
N ILE A 90 1.75 -12.88 -3.47
CA ILE A 90 0.65 -13.12 -4.40
C ILE A 90 1.08 -12.96 -5.88
N ILE A 91 2.09 -12.15 -6.18
CA ILE A 91 2.55 -11.89 -7.54
C ILE A 91 3.03 -13.16 -8.25
N PRO A 92 4.01 -13.94 -7.72
CA PRO A 92 4.39 -15.21 -8.32
C PRO A 92 3.23 -16.23 -8.33
N ILE A 93 2.36 -16.24 -7.32
CA ILE A 93 1.20 -17.15 -7.26
C ILE A 93 0.22 -16.86 -8.40
N ILE A 94 -0.13 -15.60 -8.62
CA ILE A 94 -0.96 -15.16 -9.75
C ILE A 94 -0.30 -15.58 -11.06
N LYS A 95 1.01 -15.33 -11.20
CA LYS A 95 1.77 -15.68 -12.41
C LYS A 95 1.75 -17.16 -12.70
N ASN A 96 1.75 -18.01 -11.68
CA ASN A 96 1.64 -19.47 -11.82
C ASN A 96 0.17 -19.95 -11.91
N ASN A 97 -0.79 -19.07 -12.21
CA ASN A 97 -2.22 -19.39 -12.29
C ASN A 97 -2.78 -20.04 -11.02
N PHE A 98 -2.26 -19.68 -9.85
CA PHE A 98 -2.62 -20.27 -8.54
C PHE A 98 -2.32 -21.78 -8.44
N VAL A 99 -1.50 -22.33 -9.33
CA VAL A 99 -1.04 -23.72 -9.21
C VAL A 99 0.09 -23.74 -8.17
N LEU A 100 -0.18 -24.34 -7.03
CA LEU A 100 0.76 -24.46 -5.91
C LEU A 100 1.32 -25.88 -5.85
N ASP A 101 2.10 -26.27 -6.88
CA ASP A 101 2.85 -27.51 -6.81
C ASP A 101 3.96 -27.45 -5.75
N LYS A 102 4.41 -28.60 -5.29
CA LYS A 102 5.42 -28.71 -4.22
C LYS A 102 6.71 -27.95 -4.54
N ILE A 103 7.17 -28.01 -5.79
CA ILE A 103 8.42 -27.37 -6.21
C ILE A 103 8.27 -25.84 -6.18
N PHE A 104 7.16 -25.34 -6.69
CA PHE A 104 6.87 -23.90 -6.69
C PHE A 104 6.70 -23.36 -5.27
N LEU A 105 6.01 -24.09 -4.39
CA LEU A 105 5.85 -23.73 -2.99
C LEU A 105 7.20 -23.64 -2.27
N ILE A 106 8.07 -24.64 -2.46
CA ILE A 106 9.43 -24.62 -1.90
C ILE A 106 10.20 -23.39 -2.39
N ARG A 107 10.12 -23.04 -3.68
CA ARG A 107 10.79 -21.84 -4.22
C ARG A 107 10.29 -20.55 -3.55
N ILE A 108 8.98 -20.41 -3.32
CA ILE A 108 8.44 -19.25 -2.60
C ILE A 108 8.98 -19.24 -1.17
N ILE A 109 8.90 -20.35 -0.45
CA ILE A 109 9.38 -20.44 0.94
C ILE A 109 10.85 -20.07 1.04
N LEU A 110 11.71 -20.67 0.19
CA LEU A 110 13.14 -20.37 0.16
C LEU A 110 13.45 -18.92 -0.19
N SER A 111 12.60 -18.28 -1.00
CA SER A 111 12.76 -16.85 -1.34
C SER A 111 12.35 -15.89 -0.21
N VAL A 112 11.39 -16.29 0.60
CA VAL A 112 10.86 -15.48 1.72
C VAL A 112 11.67 -15.69 2.99
N LEU A 113 12.21 -16.89 3.19
CA LEU A 113 12.93 -17.28 4.41
C LEU A 113 14.08 -16.32 4.81
N PRO A 114 14.96 -15.85 3.90
CA PRO A 114 15.99 -14.88 4.26
C PRO A 114 15.40 -13.56 4.82
N THR A 115 14.27 -13.12 4.27
CA THR A 115 13.56 -11.93 4.74
C THR A 115 13.04 -12.10 6.17
N LEU A 116 12.50 -13.28 6.49
CA LEU A 116 12.04 -13.59 7.86
C LEU A 116 13.20 -13.66 8.84
N ILE A 117 14.34 -14.22 8.42
CA ILE A 117 15.57 -14.27 9.24
C ILE A 117 16.07 -12.84 9.52
N VAL A 118 16.16 -12.00 8.49
CA VAL A 118 16.60 -10.60 8.65
C VAL A 118 15.62 -9.84 9.54
N PHE A 119 14.31 -10.02 9.36
CA PHE A 119 13.30 -9.42 10.24
C PHE A 119 13.48 -9.82 11.69
N TYR A 120 13.72 -11.12 11.96
CA TYR A 120 14.00 -11.62 13.30
C TYR A 120 15.19 -10.88 13.91
N PHE A 121 16.30 -10.75 13.18
CA PHE A 121 17.46 -10.01 13.66
C PHE A 121 17.14 -8.54 13.95
N ILE A 122 16.42 -7.84 13.08
CA ILE A 122 16.05 -6.43 13.30
C ILE A 122 15.20 -6.27 14.57
N VAL A 123 14.29 -7.20 14.86
CA VAL A 123 13.40 -7.11 16.03
C VAL A 123 14.10 -7.44 17.33
N PHE A 124 14.97 -8.45 17.33
CA PHE A 124 15.60 -8.94 18.55
C PHE A 124 16.95 -8.29 18.89
N PHE A 125 17.69 -7.80 17.89
CA PHE A 125 18.95 -7.10 18.10
C PHE A 125 18.76 -5.59 17.96
N LYS A 126 18.09 -5.00 18.95
CA LYS A 126 17.90 -3.55 19.04
C LYS A 126 19.17 -2.86 19.54
N LEU A 127 19.36 -1.63 19.08
CA LEU A 127 20.42 -0.76 19.59
C LEU A 127 20.20 -0.50 21.09
N THR A 128 21.28 -0.54 21.85
CA THR A 128 21.29 -0.15 23.26
C THR A 128 21.16 1.38 23.40
N ALA A 129 20.73 1.84 24.58
CA ALA A 129 20.63 3.28 24.86
C ALA A 129 21.96 4.01 24.66
N ASN A 130 23.10 3.35 25.00
CA ASN A 130 24.42 3.92 24.78
C ASN A 130 24.78 4.06 23.31
N GLU A 131 24.48 3.06 22.48
CA GLU A 131 24.72 3.12 21.03
C GLU A 131 23.88 4.22 20.38
N ILE A 132 22.61 4.38 20.79
CA ILE A 132 21.74 5.47 20.31
C ILE A 132 22.34 6.82 20.73
N LYS A 133 22.82 6.96 21.96
CA LYS A 133 23.48 8.18 22.41
C LYS A 133 24.72 8.50 21.59
N ILE A 134 25.59 7.54 21.34
CA ILE A 134 26.78 7.71 20.49
C ILE A 134 26.38 8.16 19.08
N MET A 135 25.34 7.56 18.49
CA MET A 135 24.81 7.98 17.20
C MET A 135 24.30 9.42 17.23
N CYS A 136 23.54 9.81 18.26
CA CYS A 136 23.03 11.17 18.42
C CYS A 136 24.17 12.19 18.57
N ASP A 137 25.17 11.88 19.38
CA ASP A 137 26.32 12.75 19.63
C ASP A 137 27.18 12.94 18.35
N SER A 138 27.19 11.94 17.46
CA SER A 138 27.92 12.02 16.17
C SER A 138 27.29 12.90 15.11
N VAL A 139 26.00 13.22 15.23
CA VAL A 139 25.21 13.95 14.21
C VAL A 139 24.93 15.40 14.61
N ASN A 140 25.47 15.89 15.72
CA ASN A 140 25.25 17.23 16.32
C ASN A 140 23.80 17.61 16.62
N GLU A 141 22.82 16.89 16.09
CA GLU A 141 21.39 17.08 16.34
C GLU A 141 20.71 15.71 16.48
N CYS A 142 20.32 15.36 17.67
CA CYS A 142 19.50 14.17 17.89
C CYS A 142 18.06 14.47 17.43
N TYR A 143 17.73 14.11 16.21
CA TYR A 143 16.33 14.16 15.78
C TYR A 143 15.47 13.28 16.69
N VAL A 144 14.32 13.82 17.10
CA VAL A 144 13.32 13.15 17.94
C VAL A 144 13.01 11.72 17.50
N VAL A 145 13.12 11.43 16.20
CA VAL A 145 12.95 10.08 15.64
C VAL A 145 13.98 9.07 16.13
N MET A 146 15.22 9.47 16.42
CA MET A 146 16.26 8.57 16.96
C MET A 146 15.96 8.18 18.40
N CYS A 147 15.34 9.06 19.18
CA CYS A 147 14.94 8.78 20.56
C CYS A 147 13.86 7.67 20.63
N TYR A 148 13.06 7.52 19.56
CA TYR A 148 12.03 6.47 19.49
C TYR A 148 12.54 5.11 19.02
N MET A 149 13.80 5.00 18.55
CA MET A 149 14.36 3.71 18.09
C MET A 149 14.44 2.65 19.18
N ASN A 150 14.39 3.05 20.44
CA ASN A 150 14.45 2.14 21.59
C ASN A 150 13.06 1.84 22.19
N ASN A 151 11.98 2.37 21.63
CA ASN A 151 10.65 2.11 22.14
C ASN A 151 10.33 0.62 22.04
N SER A 152 9.90 0.04 23.15
CA SER A 152 9.37 -1.32 23.16
C SER A 152 8.04 -1.38 22.44
N LEU A 153 7.65 -2.56 21.99
CA LEU A 153 6.32 -2.78 21.40
C LEU A 153 5.22 -2.35 22.39
N ASP A 154 5.41 -2.65 23.68
CA ASP A 154 4.45 -2.30 24.74
C ASP A 154 4.31 -0.78 24.90
N SER A 155 5.41 -0.02 24.80
CA SER A 155 5.34 1.45 24.86
C SER A 155 4.59 2.06 23.67
N ASN A 156 4.78 1.51 22.47
CA ASN A 156 4.04 1.94 21.28
C ASN A 156 2.54 1.63 21.41
N ILE A 157 2.19 0.44 21.88
CA ILE A 157 0.80 0.05 22.14
C ILE A 157 0.18 0.96 23.21
N ALA A 158 0.91 1.21 24.31
CA ALA A 158 0.46 2.12 25.37
C ALA A 158 0.22 3.54 24.85
N GLU A 159 1.07 4.04 23.96
CA GLU A 159 0.90 5.34 23.33
C GLU A 159 -0.33 5.37 22.40
N VAL A 160 -0.55 4.36 21.58
CA VAL A 160 -1.76 4.25 20.74
C VAL A 160 -3.01 4.19 21.60
N THR A 161 -3.03 3.35 22.63
CA THR A 161 -4.20 3.18 23.50
C THR A 161 -4.52 4.43 24.31
N SER A 162 -3.51 5.15 24.80
CA SER A 162 -3.72 6.40 25.56
C SER A 162 -4.32 7.52 24.71
N LYS A 163 -4.00 7.57 23.42
CA LYS A 163 -4.50 8.58 22.46
C LYS A 163 -5.75 8.12 21.71
N PHE A 164 -6.14 6.86 21.84
CA PHE A 164 -7.27 6.29 21.11
C PHE A 164 -8.59 6.95 21.51
N LYS A 165 -9.38 7.35 20.51
CA LYS A 165 -10.78 7.76 20.65
C LYS A 165 -11.63 7.06 19.60
N LEU A 166 -12.81 6.62 19.97
CA LEU A 166 -13.73 5.91 19.06
C LEU A 166 -14.03 6.73 17.79
N ILE A 167 -14.06 8.05 17.89
CA ILE A 167 -14.29 8.93 16.73
C ILE A 167 -13.18 8.80 15.68
N TYR A 168 -11.93 8.50 16.08
CA TYR A 168 -10.85 8.25 15.14
C TYR A 168 -11.06 6.96 14.36
N LEU A 169 -11.47 5.90 15.04
CA LEU A 169 -11.81 4.63 14.38
C LEU A 169 -12.93 4.82 13.36
N ILE A 170 -14.02 5.47 13.73
CA ILE A 170 -15.14 5.76 12.82
C ILE A 170 -14.66 6.58 11.62
N ARG A 171 -13.86 7.60 11.85
CA ARG A 171 -13.27 8.45 10.80
C ARG A 171 -12.47 7.61 9.79
N TYR A 172 -11.57 6.76 10.26
CA TYR A 172 -10.73 5.96 9.36
C TYR A 172 -11.48 4.83 8.67
N ILE A 173 -12.53 4.28 9.29
CA ILE A 173 -13.46 3.37 8.60
C ILE A 173 -14.17 4.10 7.46
N LEU A 174 -14.65 5.33 7.68
CA LEU A 174 -15.28 6.14 6.62
C LEU A 174 -14.27 6.49 5.50
N ILE A 175 -13.05 6.91 5.84
CA ILE A 175 -11.98 7.15 4.89
C ILE A 175 -11.73 5.89 4.04
N PHE A 176 -11.60 4.74 4.69
CA PHE A 176 -11.42 3.46 4.00
C PHE A 176 -12.58 3.18 3.05
N LEU A 177 -13.81 3.24 3.52
CA LEU A 177 -14.99 2.96 2.70
C LEU A 177 -15.09 3.91 1.49
N ILE A 178 -14.91 5.21 1.70
CA ILE A 178 -15.03 6.22 0.62
C ILE A 178 -13.90 6.05 -0.40
N CYS A 179 -12.65 5.93 0.04
CA CYS A 179 -11.51 5.84 -0.86
C CYS A 179 -11.45 4.52 -1.63
N PHE A 180 -11.80 3.41 -0.96
CA PHE A 180 -11.81 2.10 -1.60
C PHE A 180 -13.06 1.86 -2.46
N PHE A 181 -14.11 2.65 -2.32
CA PHE A 181 -15.39 2.42 -3.01
C PHE A 181 -15.26 2.22 -4.52
N PRO A 182 -14.59 3.10 -5.30
CA PRO A 182 -14.41 2.87 -6.73
C PRO A 182 -13.66 1.57 -7.03
N PHE A 183 -12.65 1.27 -6.25
CA PHE A 183 -11.83 0.08 -6.39
C PHE A 183 -12.61 -1.20 -6.03
N LEU A 184 -13.39 -1.19 -4.94
CA LEU A 184 -14.23 -2.32 -4.55
C LEU A 184 -15.27 -2.67 -5.61
N ILE A 185 -15.86 -1.67 -6.27
CA ILE A 185 -16.79 -1.90 -7.39
C ILE A 185 -16.06 -2.57 -8.55
N ILE A 186 -14.85 -2.13 -8.87
CA ILE A 186 -14.04 -2.75 -9.94
C ILE A 186 -13.78 -4.22 -9.60
N ILE A 187 -13.32 -4.51 -8.38
CA ILE A 187 -13.00 -5.88 -7.94
C ILE A 187 -14.25 -6.76 -7.93
N LYS A 188 -15.38 -6.25 -7.44
CA LYS A 188 -16.66 -6.99 -7.42
C LYS A 188 -17.09 -7.42 -8.82
N ASN A 189 -16.83 -6.58 -9.84
CA ASN A 189 -17.15 -6.86 -11.23
C ASN A 189 -16.01 -7.57 -11.99
N SER A 190 -14.97 -7.98 -11.28
CA SER A 190 -13.83 -8.69 -11.83
C SER A 190 -13.89 -10.18 -11.44
N LYS A 191 -13.51 -11.02 -12.40
CA LYS A 191 -13.46 -12.48 -12.21
C LYS A 191 -12.07 -12.98 -12.53
N LEU A 192 -11.56 -13.89 -11.72
CA LEU A 192 -10.36 -14.66 -12.04
C LEU A 192 -10.62 -15.54 -13.27
N LYS A 193 -9.60 -15.73 -14.10
CA LYS A 193 -9.68 -16.72 -15.17
C LYS A 193 -9.66 -18.15 -14.64
N VAL A 194 -8.97 -18.35 -13.53
CA VAL A 194 -8.87 -19.66 -12.85
C VAL A 194 -9.97 -19.76 -11.80
N ASN A 195 -10.58 -20.95 -11.70
CA ASN A 195 -11.54 -21.27 -10.67
C ASN A 195 -10.82 -21.82 -9.44
N LEU A 196 -10.80 -21.07 -8.35
CA LEU A 196 -10.18 -21.48 -7.09
C LEU A 196 -11.19 -22.26 -6.25
N PHE A 197 -10.76 -23.35 -5.64
CA PHE A 197 -11.62 -24.28 -4.91
C PHE A 197 -12.48 -23.60 -3.83
N ILE A 198 -11.89 -22.67 -3.06
CA ILE A 198 -12.58 -22.02 -1.91
C ILE A 198 -13.40 -20.80 -2.34
N ILE A 199 -12.86 -19.97 -3.24
CA ILE A 199 -13.43 -18.66 -3.55
C ILE A 199 -14.01 -18.56 -4.97
N GLY A 200 -13.96 -19.65 -5.72
CA GLY A 200 -14.41 -19.67 -7.11
C GLY A 200 -13.64 -18.72 -8.00
N LYS A 201 -14.35 -17.93 -8.78
CA LYS A 201 -13.77 -16.88 -9.65
C LYS A 201 -13.81 -15.48 -9.03
N ASN A 202 -14.19 -15.35 -7.77
CA ASN A 202 -14.36 -14.05 -7.13
C ASN A 202 -12.99 -13.48 -6.70
N CYS A 203 -12.70 -12.24 -7.10
CA CYS A 203 -11.46 -11.56 -6.75
C CYS A 203 -11.50 -10.94 -5.35
N LEU A 204 -12.68 -10.59 -4.84
CA LEU A 204 -12.84 -9.81 -3.60
C LEU A 204 -12.18 -10.47 -2.38
N PRO A 205 -12.36 -11.78 -2.10
CA PRO A 205 -11.76 -12.43 -0.95
C PRO A 205 -10.23 -12.39 -0.95
N ILE A 206 -9.59 -12.42 -2.13
CA ILE A 206 -8.13 -12.33 -2.22
C ILE A 206 -7.65 -11.01 -1.64
N PHE A 207 -8.28 -9.89 -2.02
CA PHE A 207 -7.88 -8.57 -1.53
C PHE A 207 -8.14 -8.41 -0.03
N PHE A 208 -9.22 -9.00 0.51
CA PHE A 208 -9.43 -9.04 1.95
C PHE A 208 -8.34 -9.82 2.68
N ILE A 209 -7.96 -11.01 2.18
CA ILE A 209 -6.87 -11.81 2.76
C ILE A 209 -5.54 -11.04 2.74
N LEU A 210 -5.24 -10.35 1.65
CA LEU A 210 -4.03 -9.53 1.53
C LEU A 210 -3.99 -8.36 2.53
N PHE A 211 -5.17 -7.84 2.88
CA PHE A 211 -5.30 -6.73 3.82
C PHE A 211 -5.21 -7.16 5.30
N LEU A 212 -5.54 -8.42 5.63
CA LEU A 212 -5.63 -8.89 7.02
C LEU A 212 -4.38 -8.61 7.88
N PRO A 213 -3.14 -8.88 7.43
CA PRO A 213 -1.96 -8.64 8.27
C PRO A 213 -1.77 -7.15 8.62
N ASN A 214 -2.27 -6.25 7.77
CA ASN A 214 -2.12 -4.81 7.97
C ASN A 214 -2.99 -4.28 9.12
N ILE A 215 -4.03 -5.03 9.52
CA ILE A 215 -4.88 -4.66 10.66
C ILE A 215 -4.06 -4.53 11.94
N LEU A 216 -3.00 -5.33 12.09
CA LEU A 216 -2.12 -5.27 13.25
C LEU A 216 -1.43 -3.90 13.42
N PHE A 217 -1.14 -3.20 12.33
CA PHE A 217 -0.55 -1.87 12.40
C PHE A 217 -1.42 -0.84 13.11
N PHE A 218 -2.74 -0.93 12.95
CA PHE A 218 -3.66 0.02 13.60
C PHE A 218 -3.63 -0.09 15.13
N TYR A 219 -3.15 -1.22 15.64
CA TYR A 219 -2.98 -1.43 17.08
C TYR A 219 -1.61 -0.97 17.58
N VAL A 220 -0.56 -1.06 16.75
CA VAL A 220 0.83 -0.83 17.15
C VAL A 220 1.30 0.60 16.89
N ALA A 221 0.70 1.30 15.93
CA ALA A 221 1.19 2.62 15.53
C ALA A 221 0.07 3.59 15.16
N GLN A 222 0.31 4.89 15.36
CA GLN A 222 -0.67 5.97 15.18
C GLN A 222 -0.84 6.41 13.71
N ASP A 223 0.00 5.96 12.80
CA ASP A 223 0.06 6.38 11.40
C ASP A 223 -1.04 5.73 10.53
N TRP A 224 -2.28 5.76 10.97
CA TRP A 224 -3.38 5.01 10.37
C TRP A 224 -3.64 5.38 8.90
N GLY A 225 -3.56 6.66 8.57
CA GLY A 225 -3.73 7.09 7.18
C GLY A 225 -2.66 6.51 6.25
N ARG A 226 -1.45 6.42 6.74
CA ARG A 226 -0.30 5.85 6.04
C ARG A 226 -0.46 4.35 5.78
N TRP A 227 -0.93 3.60 6.77
CA TRP A 227 -1.18 2.15 6.61
C TRP A 227 -2.28 1.86 5.59
N ILE A 228 -3.35 2.68 5.60
CA ILE A 228 -4.42 2.57 4.60
C ILE A 228 -3.91 2.96 3.21
N ASN A 229 -3.07 4.00 3.09
CA ASN A 229 -2.46 4.40 1.82
C ASN A 229 -1.61 3.28 1.20
N ILE A 230 -0.72 2.66 1.99
CA ILE A 230 0.14 1.57 1.50
C ILE A 230 -0.72 0.38 1.05
N SER A 231 -1.68 0.00 1.88
CA SER A 231 -2.60 -1.11 1.58
C SER A 231 -3.42 -0.84 0.31
N TYR A 232 -3.92 0.38 0.15
CA TYR A 232 -4.64 0.78 -1.05
C TYR A 232 -3.76 0.72 -2.29
N THR A 233 -2.57 1.31 -2.20
CA THR A 233 -1.59 1.35 -3.29
C THR A 233 -1.20 -0.05 -3.75
N LEU A 234 -0.81 -0.92 -2.83
CA LEU A 234 -0.43 -2.29 -3.15
C LEU A 234 -1.60 -3.10 -3.71
N SER A 235 -2.82 -2.91 -3.20
CA SER A 235 -4.03 -3.54 -3.72
C SER A 235 -4.31 -3.12 -5.16
N LEU A 236 -4.27 -1.82 -5.44
CA LEU A 236 -4.51 -1.28 -6.78
C LEU A 236 -3.42 -1.76 -7.76
N LEU A 237 -2.15 -1.75 -7.36
CA LEU A 237 -1.04 -2.24 -8.17
C LEU A 237 -1.15 -3.75 -8.44
N THR A 238 -1.56 -4.56 -7.44
CA THR A 238 -1.82 -6.00 -7.60
C THR A 238 -2.96 -6.23 -8.61
N TYR A 239 -4.02 -5.44 -8.53
CA TYR A 239 -5.12 -5.50 -9.50
C TYR A 239 -4.63 -5.16 -10.92
N ILE A 240 -3.90 -4.05 -11.08
CA ILE A 240 -3.36 -3.61 -12.37
C ILE A 240 -2.44 -4.68 -12.97
N TYR A 241 -1.57 -5.28 -12.15
CA TYR A 241 -0.71 -6.39 -12.56
C TYR A 241 -1.53 -7.57 -13.08
N SER A 242 -2.55 -7.97 -12.32
CA SER A 242 -3.40 -9.11 -12.64
C SER A 242 -4.22 -8.87 -13.91
N PHE A 243 -4.76 -7.66 -14.07
CA PHE A 243 -5.52 -7.26 -15.25
C PHE A 243 -4.65 -7.21 -16.51
N LYS A 244 -3.48 -6.56 -16.44
CA LYS A 244 -2.54 -6.41 -17.55
C LYS A 244 -1.99 -7.74 -18.05
N ASN A 245 -1.76 -8.69 -17.15
CA ASN A 245 -1.29 -10.02 -17.49
C ASN A 245 -2.44 -11.01 -17.81
N ASN A 246 -3.66 -10.50 -17.95
CA ASN A 246 -4.84 -11.31 -18.28
C ASN A 246 -5.18 -12.43 -17.28
N PHE A 247 -4.87 -12.26 -16.01
CA PHE A 247 -5.31 -13.17 -14.93
C PHE A 247 -6.72 -12.86 -14.42
N ILE A 248 -7.14 -11.60 -14.61
CA ILE A 248 -8.46 -11.09 -14.24
C ILE A 248 -9.17 -10.58 -15.50
N ILE A 249 -10.47 -10.83 -15.58
CA ILE A 249 -11.36 -10.25 -16.58
C ILE A 249 -12.34 -9.36 -15.85
N THR A 250 -12.44 -8.08 -16.25
CA THR A 250 -13.37 -7.13 -15.64
C THR A 250 -14.48 -6.77 -16.63
N ASN A 251 -15.73 -6.94 -16.19
CA ASN A 251 -16.89 -6.54 -16.97
C ASN A 251 -17.29 -5.11 -16.63
N TYR A 252 -16.73 -4.13 -17.33
CA TYR A 252 -17.05 -2.71 -17.13
C TYR A 252 -18.46 -2.31 -17.62
N LYS A 253 -19.06 -3.10 -18.51
CA LYS A 253 -20.40 -2.80 -19.07
C LYS A 253 -21.51 -2.97 -18.04
N SER A 254 -21.31 -3.82 -17.03
CA SER A 254 -22.28 -4.03 -15.95
C SER A 254 -22.34 -2.88 -14.94
N ILE A 255 -21.40 -1.95 -15.01
CA ILE A 255 -21.27 -0.83 -14.06
C ILE A 255 -21.95 0.39 -14.66
N ASN A 256 -23.25 0.52 -14.45
CA ASN A 256 -24.04 1.63 -14.97
C ASN A 256 -24.55 2.53 -13.83
N PHE A 257 -23.88 3.66 -13.63
CA PHE A 257 -24.34 4.68 -12.69
C PHE A 257 -25.14 5.73 -13.47
N SER A 258 -26.46 5.70 -13.34
CA SER A 258 -27.35 6.61 -14.06
C SER A 258 -27.05 8.09 -13.77
N PHE A 259 -26.66 8.44 -12.55
CA PHE A 259 -26.33 9.82 -12.16
C PHE A 259 -25.01 10.33 -12.78
N LEU A 260 -24.10 9.44 -13.16
CA LEU A 260 -22.83 9.80 -13.80
C LEU A 260 -22.98 10.02 -15.33
N LYS A 261 -24.19 9.91 -15.89
CA LYS A 261 -24.46 10.25 -17.29
C LYS A 261 -24.34 11.76 -17.56
N ASN A 262 -24.62 12.59 -16.55
CA ASN A 262 -24.39 14.01 -16.66
C ASN A 262 -22.90 14.33 -16.50
N LYS A 263 -22.27 14.82 -17.56
CA LYS A 263 -20.83 15.15 -17.59
C LYS A 263 -20.42 16.17 -16.51
N PHE A 264 -21.28 17.13 -16.22
CA PHE A 264 -21.01 18.14 -15.19
C PHE A 264 -20.97 17.52 -13.80
N ILE A 265 -21.98 16.72 -13.45
CA ILE A 265 -22.03 16.00 -12.16
C ILE A 265 -20.83 15.07 -12.02
N LEU A 266 -20.45 14.39 -13.10
CA LEU A 266 -19.29 13.51 -13.12
C LEU A 266 -17.99 14.26 -12.82
N ILE A 267 -17.74 15.38 -13.52
CA ILE A 267 -16.52 16.19 -13.31
C ILE A 267 -16.52 16.75 -11.89
N LEU A 268 -17.64 17.29 -11.42
CA LEU A 268 -17.76 17.83 -10.06
C LEU A 268 -17.50 16.75 -9.00
N SER A 269 -18.12 15.57 -9.16
CA SER A 269 -17.90 14.42 -8.25
C SER A 269 -16.45 13.97 -8.26
N PHE A 270 -15.80 13.95 -9.41
CA PHE A 270 -14.38 13.60 -9.53
C PHE A 270 -13.50 14.62 -8.81
N ILE A 271 -13.74 15.92 -9.01
CA ILE A 271 -12.97 16.99 -8.35
C ILE A 271 -13.14 16.91 -6.83
N ILE A 272 -14.37 16.80 -6.34
CA ILE A 272 -14.64 16.69 -4.90
C ILE A 272 -14.00 15.43 -4.31
N PHE A 273 -14.17 14.29 -4.96
CA PHE A 273 -13.61 13.02 -4.49
C PHE A 273 -12.09 13.03 -4.45
N SER A 274 -11.44 13.48 -5.53
CA SER A 274 -9.99 13.36 -5.68
C SER A 274 -9.22 14.51 -5.00
N PHE A 275 -9.77 15.72 -4.95
CA PHE A 275 -9.03 16.91 -4.55
C PHE A 275 -9.69 17.71 -3.42
N GLY A 276 -10.95 17.44 -3.10
CA GLY A 276 -11.70 18.20 -2.10
C GLY A 276 -11.26 17.94 -0.66
N TRP A 277 -10.55 16.84 -0.41
CA TRP A 277 -10.14 16.42 0.91
C TRP A 277 -8.92 15.51 0.87
N SER A 278 -8.25 15.33 2.01
CA SER A 278 -7.14 14.38 2.13
C SER A 278 -7.17 13.69 3.50
N PRO A 279 -6.97 12.36 3.54
CA PRO A 279 -6.70 11.69 4.81
C PRO A 279 -5.36 12.16 5.37
N LYS A 280 -5.28 12.29 6.69
CA LYS A 280 -4.06 12.63 7.40
C LYS A 280 -3.28 11.39 7.79
N THR A 281 -1.98 11.55 8.01
CA THR A 281 -1.09 10.45 8.41
C THR A 281 -1.44 9.95 9.80
N LEU A 282 -1.51 10.85 10.79
CA LEU A 282 -1.73 10.49 12.19
C LEU A 282 -3.22 10.36 12.52
N MET A 283 -3.56 9.39 13.37
CA MET A 283 -4.94 9.08 13.74
C MET A 283 -5.68 10.23 14.44
N ASN A 284 -4.97 11.07 15.17
CA ASN A 284 -5.53 12.21 15.94
C ASN A 284 -5.71 13.48 15.12
N GLU A 285 -5.14 13.55 13.91
CA GLU A 285 -5.29 14.71 13.03
C GLU A 285 -6.65 14.73 12.35
N GLU A 286 -7.16 15.92 12.08
CA GLU A 286 -8.38 16.12 11.34
C GLU A 286 -8.16 15.92 9.83
N VAL A 287 -9.20 15.49 9.12
CA VAL A 287 -9.18 15.38 7.65
C VAL A 287 -8.85 16.75 7.05
N GLY A 288 -7.86 16.76 6.15
CA GLY A 288 -7.50 17.98 5.44
C GLY A 288 -8.54 18.35 4.38
N TYR A 289 -8.87 19.66 4.29
CA TYR A 289 -9.75 20.17 3.26
C TYR A 289 -8.94 20.86 2.16
N ILE A 290 -9.36 20.72 0.91
CA ILE A 290 -8.83 21.40 -0.29
C ILE A 290 -7.30 21.37 -0.37
N THR A 291 -6.78 20.22 -0.61
CA THR A 291 -5.35 19.90 -0.56
C THR A 291 -4.48 20.79 -1.46
N ILE A 292 -4.95 21.10 -2.68
CA ILE A 292 -4.19 21.89 -3.65
C ILE A 292 -4.09 23.34 -3.20
N TYR A 293 -5.19 23.93 -2.73
CA TYR A 293 -5.22 25.33 -2.27
C TYR A 293 -4.34 25.57 -1.04
N ARG A 294 -4.43 24.69 -0.05
CA ARG A 294 -3.62 24.80 1.17
C ARG A 294 -2.12 24.72 0.89
N LYS A 295 -1.72 23.91 -0.10
CA LYS A 295 -0.30 23.79 -0.47
C LYS A 295 0.21 24.93 -1.32
N SER A 296 -0.62 25.52 -2.17
CA SER A 296 -0.23 26.75 -2.87
C SER A 296 0.01 27.89 -1.89
N LEU A 297 -0.78 27.98 -0.80
CA LEU A 297 -0.56 28.95 0.28
C LEU A 297 0.75 28.66 1.05
N ILE A 298 1.03 27.41 1.37
CA ILE A 298 2.27 27.02 2.06
C ILE A 298 3.49 27.32 1.17
N LEU A 299 3.44 26.95 -0.10
CA LEU A 299 4.51 27.27 -1.05
C LEU A 299 4.71 28.79 -1.20
N ASN A 300 3.62 29.55 -1.24
CA ASN A 300 3.69 31.01 -1.29
C ASN A 300 4.40 31.60 -0.06
N ASN A 301 4.14 31.03 1.13
CA ASN A 301 4.79 31.47 2.38
C ASN A 301 6.25 31.02 2.51
N TYR A 302 6.73 30.08 1.69
CA TYR A 302 8.13 29.67 1.64
C TYR A 302 8.95 30.45 0.59
N PHE A 303 8.30 31.05 -0.40
CA PHE A 303 8.96 31.76 -1.51
C PHE A 303 8.82 33.28 -1.42
N PHE A 304 8.03 33.81 -0.52
CA PHE A 304 7.85 35.23 -0.20
C PHE A 304 7.87 35.46 1.31
#